data_37b6508b6a8065acf7637a51680627ff
#
_entry.id   37b6508b6a8065acf7637a51680627ff
#
_cell.length_a   1.000
_cell.length_b   1.000
_cell.length_c   1.000
_cell.angle_alpha   90.00
_cell.angle_beta   90.00
_cell.angle_gamma   90.00
#
_symmetry.space_group_name_H-M   'P 1'
#
loop_
_entity.id
_entity.type
_entity.pdbx_description
1 polymer ?
#
loop_
_entity_poly.entity_id
_entity_poly.type
_entity_poly.pdbx_seq_one_letter_code
_entity_poly.pdbx_strand_id
1 'polypeptide(L)'
;VTRLLRLLGVGADVLRAFGGVLLAVAALSGFIALWNAVRERRADLAMLRMLGAPPGRVAGLVLCEALWLASLASALGLLLGHALAHGLGWALQAQGLLPVTGWIWLPAEAGVPLLAAGVAALAALLPAVQAYRTDVADLLSQL
;
A
#
# COMPACT_ATOMS: atom_id res chain seq x y z
N VAL A 1 18.49 12.01 -32.98
CA VAL A 1 17.36 12.45 -32.16
C VAL A 1 16.41 11.27 -31.91
N THR A 2 15.98 10.51 -32.91
CA THR A 2 15.05 9.38 -32.78
C THR A 2 15.57 8.21 -31.92
N ARG A 3 16.87 7.93 -31.95
CA ARG A 3 17.47 6.88 -31.10
C ARG A 3 17.48 7.27 -29.63
N LEU A 4 17.79 8.52 -29.31
CA LEU A 4 17.78 9.03 -27.93
C LEU A 4 16.36 9.03 -27.34
N LEU A 5 15.36 9.46 -28.10
CA LEU A 5 13.96 9.42 -27.66
C LEU A 5 13.48 7.98 -27.41
N ARG A 6 13.91 7.02 -28.23
CA ARG A 6 13.58 5.62 -28.05
C ARG A 6 14.25 5.03 -26.80
N LEU A 7 15.51 5.37 -26.53
CA LEU A 7 16.22 4.93 -25.30
C LEU A 7 15.58 5.50 -24.04
N LEU A 8 15.14 6.77 -24.07
CA LEU A 8 14.39 7.37 -22.95
C LEU A 8 13.04 6.72 -22.74
N GLY A 9 12.33 6.35 -23.81
CA GLY A 9 11.07 5.61 -23.73
C GLY A 9 11.26 4.23 -23.10
N VAL A 10 12.25 3.47 -23.55
CA VAL A 10 12.56 2.14 -22.98
C VAL A 10 12.94 2.25 -21.50
N GLY A 11 13.72 3.28 -21.12
CA GLY A 11 14.07 3.52 -19.72
C GLY A 11 12.83 3.79 -18.85
N ALA A 12 11.89 4.59 -19.34
CA ALA A 12 10.64 4.85 -18.62
C ALA A 12 9.76 3.59 -18.47
N ASP A 13 9.70 2.75 -19.51
CA ASP A 13 8.92 1.51 -19.46
C ASP A 13 9.53 0.47 -18.51
N VAL A 14 10.86 0.38 -18.46
CA VAL A 14 11.58 -0.46 -17.49
C VAL A 14 11.30 0.02 -16.06
N LEU A 15 11.36 1.33 -15.80
CA LEU A 15 11.05 1.89 -14.48
C LEU A 15 9.59 1.64 -14.08
N ARG A 16 8.64 1.74 -15.01
CA ARG A 16 7.23 1.42 -14.76
C ARG A 16 7.03 -0.06 -14.43
N ALA A 17 7.67 -0.94 -15.18
CA ALA A 17 7.62 -2.38 -14.93
C ALA A 17 8.20 -2.72 -13.55
N PHE A 18 9.34 -2.12 -13.21
CA PHE A 18 9.97 -2.30 -11.89
C PHE A 18 9.08 -1.77 -10.76
N GLY A 19 8.48 -0.58 -10.94
CA GLY A 19 7.51 -0.03 -10.00
C GLY A 19 6.29 -0.94 -9.82
N GLY A 20 5.79 -1.55 -10.91
CA GLY A 20 4.71 -2.53 -10.85
C GLY A 20 5.06 -3.77 -10.04
N VAL A 21 6.28 -4.30 -10.20
CA VAL A 21 6.77 -5.44 -9.40
C VAL A 21 6.88 -5.07 -7.93
N LEU A 22 7.45 -3.90 -7.62
CA LEU A 22 7.54 -3.42 -6.23
C LEU A 22 6.16 -3.25 -5.59
N LEU A 23 5.19 -2.72 -6.34
CA LEU A 23 3.81 -2.58 -5.88
C LEU A 23 3.17 -3.95 -5.60
N ALA A 24 3.39 -4.94 -6.47
CA ALA A 24 2.89 -6.29 -6.27
C ALA A 24 3.49 -6.95 -5.01
N VAL A 25 4.79 -6.79 -4.79
CA VAL A 25 5.49 -7.28 -3.58
C VAL A 25 4.95 -6.58 -2.33
N ALA A 26 4.76 -5.26 -2.39
CA ALA A 26 4.19 -4.48 -1.27
C ALA A 26 2.76 -4.94 -0.96
N ALA A 27 1.93 -5.17 -1.98
CA ALA A 27 0.56 -5.68 -1.83
C ALA A 27 0.54 -7.06 -1.16
N LEU A 28 1.42 -7.97 -1.61
CA LEU A 28 1.54 -9.31 -1.04
C LEU A 28 2.01 -9.26 0.42
N SER A 29 3.00 -8.42 0.72
CA SER A 29 3.51 -8.23 2.08
C SER A 29 2.42 -7.66 3.01
N GLY A 30 1.66 -6.67 2.54
CA GLY A 30 0.52 -6.10 3.26
C GLY A 30 -0.58 -7.13 3.50
N PHE A 31 -0.89 -7.95 2.50
CA PHE A 31 -1.84 -9.05 2.65
C PHE A 31 -1.41 -10.04 3.74
N ILE A 32 -0.15 -10.50 3.72
CA ILE A 32 0.38 -11.43 4.72
C ILE A 32 0.34 -10.80 6.12
N ALA A 33 0.72 -9.53 6.26
CA ALA A 33 0.69 -8.83 7.53
C ALA A 33 -0.73 -8.72 8.10
N LEU A 34 -1.71 -8.31 7.28
CA LEU A 34 -3.12 -8.22 7.68
C LEU A 34 -3.70 -9.60 8.02
N TRP A 35 -3.36 -10.62 7.23
CA TRP A 35 -3.78 -11.99 7.49
C TRP A 35 -3.29 -12.50 8.85
N ASN A 36 -2.03 -12.27 9.18
CA ASN A 36 -1.45 -12.63 10.46
C ASN A 36 -2.08 -11.83 11.61
N ALA A 37 -2.25 -10.52 11.43
CA ALA A 37 -2.87 -9.66 12.43
C ALA A 37 -4.31 -10.10 12.77
N VAL A 38 -5.11 -10.47 11.77
CA VAL A 38 -6.46 -11.00 12.00
C VAL A 38 -6.41 -12.35 12.73
N ARG A 39 -5.45 -13.22 12.39
CA ARG A 39 -5.28 -14.51 13.06
C ARG A 39 -4.87 -14.35 14.53
N GLU A 40 -3.95 -13.46 14.83
CA GLU A 40 -3.48 -13.18 16.18
C GLU A 40 -4.58 -12.59 17.07
N ARG A 41 -5.44 -11.73 16.48
CA ARG A 41 -6.53 -11.05 17.19
C ARG A 41 -7.88 -11.79 17.15
N ARG A 42 -7.90 -13.06 16.74
CA ARG A 42 -9.14 -13.83 16.62
C ARG A 42 -9.96 -13.85 17.91
N ALA A 43 -9.32 -14.02 19.06
CA ALA A 43 -9.98 -14.03 20.36
C ALA A 43 -10.63 -12.67 20.67
N ASP A 44 -9.92 -11.56 20.42
CA ASP A 44 -10.43 -10.21 20.65
C ASP A 44 -11.61 -9.89 19.74
N LEU A 45 -11.51 -10.28 18.45
CA LEU A 45 -12.58 -10.11 17.48
C LEU A 45 -13.81 -10.95 17.85
N ALA A 46 -13.63 -12.14 18.38
CA ALA A 46 -14.70 -12.99 18.88
C ALA A 46 -15.37 -12.38 20.13
N MET A 47 -14.58 -11.82 21.07
CA MET A 47 -15.12 -11.08 22.22
C MET A 47 -15.99 -9.91 21.79
N LEU A 48 -15.54 -9.12 20.81
CA LEU A 48 -16.35 -8.03 20.26
C LEU A 48 -17.69 -8.52 19.71
N ARG A 49 -17.71 -9.68 19.06
CA ARG A 49 -18.95 -10.29 18.55
C ARG A 49 -19.84 -10.81 19.68
N MET A 50 -19.26 -11.38 20.74
CA MET A 50 -20.03 -11.80 21.93
C MET A 50 -20.68 -10.61 22.63
N LEU A 51 -20.05 -9.43 22.60
CA LEU A 51 -20.62 -8.17 23.11
C LEU A 51 -21.67 -7.54 22.17
N GLY A 52 -22.04 -8.24 21.08
CA GLY A 52 -23.08 -7.83 20.16
C GLY A 52 -22.62 -7.01 18.96
N ALA A 53 -21.31 -6.93 18.70
CA ALA A 53 -20.82 -6.26 17.50
C ALA A 53 -21.24 -7.03 16.24
N PRO A 54 -21.91 -6.40 15.27
CA PRO A 54 -22.26 -7.05 14.03
C PRO A 54 -21.01 -7.39 13.21
N PRO A 55 -21.00 -8.52 12.47
CA PRO A 55 -19.82 -8.99 11.74
C PRO A 55 -19.27 -7.97 10.74
N GLY A 56 -20.14 -7.13 10.16
CA GLY A 56 -19.74 -6.04 9.27
C GLY A 56 -18.87 -4.97 9.93
N ARG A 57 -19.06 -4.71 11.23
CA ARG A 57 -18.19 -3.76 11.97
C ARG A 57 -16.78 -4.31 12.15
N VAL A 58 -16.68 -5.60 12.42
CA VAL A 58 -15.37 -6.27 12.58
C VAL A 58 -14.59 -6.28 11.25
N ALA A 59 -15.26 -6.64 10.15
CA ALA A 59 -14.67 -6.58 8.82
C ALA A 59 -14.29 -5.14 8.42
N GLY A 60 -15.15 -4.17 8.75
CA GLY A 60 -14.92 -2.74 8.52
C GLY A 60 -13.68 -2.23 9.25
N LEU A 61 -13.41 -2.71 10.47
CA LEU A 61 -12.23 -2.34 11.24
C LEU A 61 -10.94 -2.77 10.52
N VAL A 62 -10.90 -3.99 10.00
CA VAL A 62 -9.76 -4.50 9.22
C VAL A 62 -9.53 -3.69 7.95
N LEU A 63 -10.61 -3.33 7.24
CA LEU A 63 -10.53 -2.47 6.06
C LEU A 63 -10.04 -1.07 6.39
N CYS A 64 -10.54 -0.45 7.46
CA CYS A 64 -10.07 0.86 7.92
C CYS A 64 -8.58 0.83 8.30
N GLU A 65 -8.13 -0.21 8.96
CA GLU A 65 -6.71 -0.40 9.31
C GLU A 65 -5.85 -0.48 8.03
N ALA A 66 -6.28 -1.26 7.05
CA ALA A 66 -5.58 -1.37 5.76
C ALA A 66 -5.50 -0.04 5.00
N LEU A 67 -6.61 0.70 4.94
CA LEU A 67 -6.67 2.00 4.27
C LEU A 67 -5.83 3.06 5.00
N TRP A 68 -5.81 3.04 6.33
CA TRP A 68 -4.99 3.93 7.14
C TRP A 68 -3.51 3.68 6.90
N LEU A 69 -3.08 2.40 6.91
CA LEU A 69 -1.70 2.02 6.60
C LEU A 69 -1.31 2.40 5.17
N ALA A 70 -2.20 2.19 4.20
CA ALA A 70 -1.96 2.59 2.81
C ALA A 70 -1.82 4.10 2.65
N SER A 71 -2.60 4.90 3.38
CA SER A 71 -2.50 6.36 3.34
C SER A 71 -1.18 6.85 3.93
N LEU A 72 -0.74 6.29 5.04
CA LEU A 72 0.57 6.59 5.64
C LEU A 72 1.72 6.15 4.72
N ALA A 73 1.64 4.95 4.16
CA ALA A 73 2.65 4.43 3.24
C ALA A 73 2.78 5.28 1.98
N SER A 74 1.65 5.71 1.39
CA SER A 74 1.67 6.57 0.20
C SER A 74 2.19 7.97 0.52
N ALA A 75 1.85 8.55 1.66
CA ALA A 75 2.38 9.84 2.10
C ALA A 75 3.91 9.79 2.29
N LEU A 76 4.39 8.77 3.00
CA LEU A 76 5.82 8.55 3.20
C LEU A 76 6.54 8.26 1.88
N GLY A 77 5.94 7.45 1.01
CA GLY A 77 6.48 7.13 -0.32
C GLY A 77 6.63 8.37 -1.20
N LEU A 78 5.63 9.23 -1.24
CA LEU A 78 5.68 10.51 -1.97
C LEU A 78 6.75 11.44 -1.39
N LEU A 79 6.81 11.61 -0.07
CA LEU A 79 7.81 12.44 0.58
C LEU A 79 9.23 11.95 0.29
N LEU A 80 9.48 10.66 0.46
CA LEU A 80 10.78 10.06 0.18
C LEU A 80 11.13 10.14 -1.31
N GLY A 81 10.17 9.89 -2.19
CA GLY A 81 10.36 10.01 -3.64
C GLY A 81 10.79 11.42 -4.06
N HIS A 82 10.09 12.44 -3.55
CA HIS A 82 10.44 13.83 -3.81
C HIS A 82 11.80 14.21 -3.21
N ALA A 83 12.08 13.79 -1.98
CA ALA A 83 13.37 14.04 -1.32
C ALA A 83 14.55 13.42 -2.10
N LEU A 84 14.39 12.17 -2.55
CA LEU A 84 15.39 11.49 -3.35
C LEU A 84 15.59 12.14 -4.72
N ALA A 85 14.48 12.50 -5.40
CA ALA A 85 14.55 13.19 -6.69
C ALA A 85 15.23 14.56 -6.55
N HIS A 86 14.95 15.30 -5.48
CA HIS A 86 15.60 16.58 -5.20
C HIS A 86 17.09 16.41 -4.90
N GLY A 87 17.45 15.45 -4.03
CA GLY A 87 18.84 15.16 -3.70
C GLY A 87 19.67 14.72 -4.91
N LEU A 88 19.08 13.87 -5.75
CA LEU A 88 19.72 13.46 -7.00
C LEU A 88 19.90 14.64 -7.96
N GLY A 89 18.88 15.50 -8.10
CA GLY A 89 18.94 16.70 -8.91
C GLY A 89 20.03 17.65 -8.45
N TRP A 90 20.18 17.86 -7.15
CA TRP A 90 21.25 18.66 -6.57
C TRP A 90 22.63 18.09 -6.87
N ALA A 91 22.80 16.78 -6.71
CA ALA A 91 24.08 16.09 -7.00
C ALA A 91 24.47 16.20 -8.49
N LEU A 92 23.50 16.06 -9.41
CA LEU A 92 23.74 16.19 -10.86
C LEU A 92 24.09 17.63 -11.24
N GLN A 93 23.42 18.62 -10.64
CA GLN A 93 23.71 20.03 -10.86
C GLN A 93 25.13 20.40 -10.38
N ALA A 94 25.60 19.85 -9.26
CA ALA A 94 26.95 20.03 -8.75
C ALA A 94 28.03 19.51 -9.72
N GLN A 95 27.68 18.54 -10.57
CA GLN A 95 28.54 18.00 -11.63
C GLN A 95 28.40 18.72 -12.98
N GLY A 96 27.66 19.84 -13.05
CA GLY A 96 27.43 20.59 -14.29
C GLY A 96 26.46 19.92 -15.28
N LEU A 97 25.72 18.92 -14.83
CA LEU A 97 24.67 18.26 -15.61
C LEU A 97 23.34 19.02 -15.49
N LEU A 98 22.33 18.58 -16.25
CA LEU A 98 21.03 19.25 -16.34
C LEU A 98 20.40 19.54 -14.96
N PRO A 99 19.85 20.73 -14.74
CA PRO A 99 19.13 21.04 -13.51
C PRO A 99 17.82 20.19 -13.44
N VAL A 100 17.80 19.22 -12.55
CA VAL A 100 16.59 18.43 -12.25
C VAL A 100 16.08 18.90 -10.90
N THR A 101 14.81 19.32 -10.84
CA THR A 101 14.16 19.71 -9.57
C THR A 101 13.15 18.67 -9.18
N GLY A 102 13.23 18.19 -7.93
CA GLY A 102 12.32 17.18 -7.38
C GLY A 102 11.06 17.75 -6.74
N TRP A 103 10.86 19.09 -6.73
CA TRP A 103 9.70 19.72 -6.08
C TRP A 103 8.55 20.08 -7.04
N ILE A 104 8.46 19.40 -8.16
CA ILE A 104 7.35 19.60 -9.10
C ILE A 104 6.28 18.58 -8.81
N TRP A 105 5.15 19.02 -8.28
CA TRP A 105 3.97 18.17 -8.08
C TRP A 105 3.23 18.01 -9.41
N LEU A 106 3.16 16.77 -9.87
CA LEU A 106 2.40 16.43 -11.08
C LEU A 106 0.99 16.01 -10.68
N PRO A 107 -0.05 16.39 -11.44
CA PRO A 107 -1.43 15.92 -11.19
C PRO A 107 -1.55 14.39 -11.19
N ALA A 108 -0.68 13.69 -11.92
CA ALA A 108 -0.60 12.23 -11.95
C ALA A 108 -0.23 11.60 -10.58
N GLU A 109 0.43 12.34 -9.71
CA GLU A 109 0.84 11.87 -8.38
C GLU A 109 -0.36 11.67 -7.44
N ALA A 110 -1.47 12.38 -7.67
CA ALA A 110 -2.72 12.13 -6.96
C ALA A 110 -3.27 10.71 -7.20
N GLY A 111 -2.87 10.07 -8.30
CA GLY A 111 -3.17 8.68 -8.58
C GLY A 111 -2.46 7.69 -7.65
N VAL A 112 -1.31 8.06 -7.06
CA VAL A 112 -0.52 7.17 -6.19
C VAL A 112 -1.30 6.75 -4.94
N PRO A 113 -1.84 7.67 -4.12
CA PRO A 113 -2.63 7.29 -2.96
C PRO A 113 -3.92 6.55 -3.33
N LEU A 114 -4.53 6.90 -4.47
CA LEU A 114 -5.72 6.20 -4.95
C LEU A 114 -5.41 4.74 -5.32
N LEU A 115 -4.30 4.52 -6.00
CA LEU A 115 -3.82 3.20 -6.40
C LEU A 115 -3.40 2.38 -5.17
N ALA A 116 -2.70 3.00 -4.23
CA ALA A 116 -2.33 2.39 -2.95
C ALA A 116 -3.56 1.97 -2.14
N ALA A 117 -4.58 2.83 -2.05
CA ALA A 117 -5.83 2.52 -1.37
C ALA A 117 -6.58 1.37 -2.06
N GLY A 118 -6.63 1.35 -3.39
CA GLY A 118 -7.24 0.26 -4.17
C GLY A 118 -6.55 -1.08 -3.93
N VAL A 119 -5.22 -1.09 -3.99
CA VAL A 119 -4.41 -2.30 -3.73
C VAL A 119 -4.58 -2.77 -2.28
N ALA A 120 -4.56 -1.85 -1.32
CA ALA A 120 -4.76 -2.18 0.09
C ALA A 120 -6.17 -2.74 0.36
N ALA A 121 -7.21 -2.16 -0.25
CA ALA A 121 -8.56 -2.67 -0.15
C ALA A 121 -8.67 -4.09 -0.70
N LEU A 122 -8.09 -4.36 -1.87
CA LEU A 122 -8.06 -5.69 -2.47
C LEU A 122 -7.28 -6.69 -1.59
N ALA A 123 -6.12 -6.30 -1.08
CA ALA A 123 -5.32 -7.14 -0.19
C ALA A 123 -6.04 -7.44 1.14
N ALA A 124 -6.85 -6.49 1.62
CA ALA A 124 -7.61 -6.64 2.86
C ALA A 124 -8.91 -7.44 2.71
N LEU A 125 -9.40 -7.68 1.48
CA LEU A 125 -10.69 -8.36 1.25
C LEU A 125 -10.74 -9.74 1.91
N LEU A 126 -9.72 -10.57 1.70
CA LEU A 126 -9.69 -11.92 2.25
C LEU A 126 -9.61 -11.93 3.80
N PRO A 127 -8.69 -11.15 4.45
CA PRO A 127 -8.68 -11.01 5.89
C PRO A 127 -10.00 -10.44 6.45
N ALA A 128 -10.60 -9.47 5.77
CA ALA A 128 -11.88 -8.88 6.18
C ALA A 128 -13.01 -9.90 6.11
N VAL A 129 -13.08 -10.72 5.06
CA VAL A 129 -14.05 -11.81 4.93
C VAL A 129 -13.83 -12.87 6.01
N GLN A 130 -12.58 -13.17 6.37
CA GLN A 130 -12.30 -14.07 7.48
C GLN A 130 -12.79 -13.49 8.81
N ALA A 131 -12.50 -12.22 9.08
CA ALA A 131 -13.00 -11.53 10.27
C ALA A 131 -14.53 -11.49 10.31
N TYR A 132 -15.20 -11.33 9.17
CA TYR A 132 -16.64 -11.42 9.04
C TYR A 132 -17.18 -12.83 9.38
N ARG A 133 -16.48 -13.88 8.93
CA ARG A 133 -16.87 -15.29 9.11
C ARG A 133 -16.40 -15.91 10.42
N THR A 134 -15.71 -15.17 11.28
CA THR A 134 -15.29 -15.69 12.59
C THR A 134 -16.52 -16.10 13.40
N ASP A 135 -16.72 -17.39 13.50
CA ASP A 135 -17.87 -17.94 14.21
C ASP A 135 -17.51 -18.17 15.67
N VAL A 136 -18.38 -17.73 16.58
CA VAL A 136 -18.16 -17.83 18.02
C VAL A 136 -18.28 -19.30 18.46
N ALA A 137 -19.04 -20.11 17.71
CA ALA A 137 -19.26 -21.50 18.01
C ALA A 137 -17.97 -22.37 17.95
N ASP A 138 -17.09 -22.08 16.98
CA ASP A 138 -15.81 -22.81 16.82
C ASP A 138 -14.81 -22.56 17.97
N LEU A 139 -14.87 -21.38 18.57
CA LEU A 139 -14.01 -21.02 19.71
C LEU A 139 -14.48 -21.65 21.01
N LEU A 140 -15.78 -21.81 21.20
CA LEU A 140 -16.36 -22.44 22.38
C LEU A 140 -16.16 -23.97 22.38
N SER A 141 -15.95 -24.58 21.22
CA SER A 141 -15.67 -26.00 21.09
C SER A 141 -14.21 -26.40 21.40
N GLN A 142 -13.31 -25.42 21.55
CA GLN A 142 -11.89 -25.61 21.83
C GLN A 142 -11.52 -25.30 23.31
N LEU A 143 -12.51 -24.87 24.12
CA LEU A 143 -12.39 -24.68 25.56
C LEU A 143 -12.96 -25.90 26.32
#